data_fc1b20f9c58c37c6c85786a9c867f462
#
_entry.id   fc1b20f9c58c37c6c85786a9c867f462
#
_cell.length_a   1.000
_cell.length_b   1.000
_cell.length_c   1.000
_cell.angle_alpha   90.00
_cell.angle_beta   90.00
_cell.angle_gamma   90.00
#
_symmetry.space_group_name_H-M   'P 1'
#
loop_
_entity.id
_entity.type
_entity.pdbx_description
1 polymer ?
#
loop_
_entity_poly.entity_id
_entity_poly.type
_entity_poly.pdbx_seq_one_letter_code
_entity_poly.pdbx_strand_id
1 'polypeptide(L)'
;MKKIGLLAASVALALTGCGGSDSNSGNGNTAPVEATDAVIKAIDGYLVGAEVYVDRNKNGIADSGEKLSALTDAKGEVTISAADTQFPVIIRAIAGKTYDTDKGGRLTQTVEMTAEAGSKVVTPFTTLAAIENLSLPELAAKLNLPEEVISGDYVASKADTDVAEEAKKVHAVARSLTLELGSTISESQNESDKLITKSNDIITVVDTAINNGDELDDVLISFDDSGSASQIPMPPTVKEHFTGKTFYSVSTNESYFKREGLVTATFTDTEVHDLDDNGKVIEEWPITYTTNGFKGGDGLDEVIYMSDAFTMVVTSDNDMIFYTETDIDNGFTAKDATEAMFKGKTLYHLWDDSTTSKARPTFVTLKFDATENVVNVIEDGETRQQDWSISDAGQMVIKGVMDGDDWVIQPTTLINDDFTVFYEGTSNESIPYFFTDNQDLAVSLYDEWYSLAQ
;
A
#
# COMPACT_ATOMS: atom_id res chain seq x y z
N MET A 1 -53.17 -13.36 8.74
CA MET A 1 -53.04 -13.99 7.43
C MET A 1 -52.74 -12.91 6.40
N LYS A 2 -51.52 -12.73 6.01
CA LYS A 2 -51.10 -12.00 4.80
C LYS A 2 -49.87 -12.76 4.25
N LYS A 3 -49.99 -13.24 3.04
CA LYS A 3 -49.03 -14.04 2.33
C LYS A 3 -47.90 -13.12 1.78
N ILE A 4 -46.65 -13.51 2.05
CA ILE A 4 -45.48 -12.90 1.44
C ILE A 4 -45.10 -13.76 0.24
N GLY A 5 -45.13 -13.18 -0.96
CA GLY A 5 -44.73 -13.83 -2.20
C GLY A 5 -43.21 -13.76 -2.37
N LEU A 6 -42.59 -14.91 -2.55
CA LEU A 6 -41.20 -15.06 -3.01
C LEU A 6 -41.19 -14.77 -4.53
N LEU A 7 -40.37 -13.78 -4.94
CA LEU A 7 -39.97 -13.66 -6.35
C LEU A 7 -38.63 -14.42 -6.52
N ALA A 8 -38.68 -15.52 -7.22
CA ALA A 8 -37.51 -16.23 -7.72
C ALA A 8 -37.15 -15.64 -9.08
N ALA A 9 -35.97 -15.04 -9.19
CA ALA A 9 -35.40 -14.65 -10.47
C ALA A 9 -34.60 -15.82 -11.02
N SER A 10 -35.15 -16.43 -12.07
CA SER A 10 -34.50 -17.51 -12.81
C SER A 10 -33.53 -16.93 -13.85
N VAL A 11 -32.25 -17.21 -13.69
CA VAL A 11 -31.23 -16.99 -14.72
C VAL A 11 -31.32 -18.11 -15.73
N ALA A 12 -31.69 -17.79 -16.96
CA ALA A 12 -31.73 -18.74 -18.06
C ALA A 12 -30.34 -18.79 -18.73
N LEU A 13 -29.59 -19.87 -18.52
CA LEU A 13 -28.44 -20.21 -19.35
C LEU A 13 -28.96 -20.73 -20.73
N ALA A 14 -28.61 -20.01 -21.79
CA ALA A 14 -28.79 -20.48 -23.15
C ALA A 14 -27.53 -21.24 -23.59
N LEU A 15 -27.55 -22.57 -23.47
CA LEU A 15 -26.61 -23.45 -24.17
C LEU A 15 -27.12 -23.63 -25.62
N THR A 16 -26.40 -23.05 -26.58
CA THR A 16 -26.59 -23.42 -28.00
C THR A 16 -25.59 -24.51 -28.37
N GLY A 17 -26.12 -25.74 -28.45
CA GLY A 17 -25.37 -26.90 -28.92
C GLY A 17 -25.08 -26.81 -30.42
N CYS A 18 -23.90 -27.26 -30.80
CA CYS A 18 -23.45 -27.48 -32.16
C CYS A 18 -23.97 -28.82 -32.66
N GLY A 19 -24.52 -28.87 -33.86
CA GLY A 19 -24.82 -30.12 -34.54
C GLY A 19 -25.55 -29.97 -35.88
N GLY A 20 -24.91 -30.37 -36.97
CA GLY A 20 -25.56 -30.76 -38.20
C GLY A 20 -25.16 -29.99 -39.46
N SER A 21 -24.38 -30.70 -40.29
CA SER A 21 -24.10 -30.37 -41.70
C SER A 21 -25.37 -30.26 -42.53
N ASP A 22 -25.53 -29.20 -43.32
CA ASP A 22 -26.01 -29.29 -44.70
C ASP A 22 -25.64 -28.05 -45.48
N SER A 23 -25.09 -28.28 -46.65
CA SER A 23 -24.64 -27.31 -47.61
C SER A 23 -25.81 -26.53 -48.23
N ASN A 24 -25.86 -25.22 -48.03
CA ASN A 24 -26.48 -24.32 -49.00
C ASN A 24 -25.84 -22.97 -49.01
N SER A 25 -25.44 -22.51 -50.21
CA SER A 25 -24.84 -21.20 -50.46
C SER A 25 -25.85 -20.10 -50.16
N GLY A 26 -25.66 -19.42 -49.04
CA GLY A 26 -26.37 -18.21 -48.68
C GLY A 26 -25.36 -17.17 -48.14
N ASN A 27 -25.34 -16.01 -48.77
CA ASN A 27 -24.55 -14.85 -48.44
C ASN A 27 -24.89 -14.42 -47.01
N GLY A 28 -24.23 -15.03 -46.02
CA GLY A 28 -24.42 -14.74 -44.62
C GLY A 28 -23.59 -13.53 -44.25
N ASN A 29 -24.24 -12.38 -44.24
CA ASN A 29 -23.72 -11.19 -43.57
C ASN A 29 -23.71 -11.47 -42.07
N THR A 30 -22.64 -12.08 -41.55
CA THR A 30 -22.39 -12.14 -40.10
C THR A 30 -22.16 -10.72 -39.68
N ALA A 31 -23.14 -10.13 -38.99
CA ALA A 31 -22.94 -8.87 -38.31
C ALA A 31 -21.68 -9.00 -37.44
N PRO A 32 -20.79 -7.98 -37.43
CA PRO A 32 -19.65 -8.01 -36.53
C PRO A 32 -20.17 -8.22 -35.11
N VAL A 33 -19.63 -9.21 -34.40
CA VAL A 33 -19.87 -9.33 -32.96
C VAL A 33 -19.32 -8.03 -32.38
N GLU A 34 -20.20 -7.17 -31.89
CA GLU A 34 -19.77 -5.94 -31.21
C GLU A 34 -18.89 -6.37 -30.04
N ALA A 35 -17.67 -5.88 -30.00
CA ALA A 35 -16.78 -6.08 -28.87
C ALA A 35 -17.45 -5.47 -27.64
N THR A 36 -17.47 -6.21 -26.55
CA THR A 36 -18.05 -5.79 -25.28
C THR A 36 -16.95 -5.34 -24.33
N ASP A 37 -17.28 -4.40 -23.46
CA ASP A 37 -16.41 -4.03 -22.35
C ASP A 37 -16.02 -5.25 -21.53
N ALA A 38 -14.80 -5.27 -21.01
CA ALA A 38 -14.26 -6.37 -20.21
C ALA A 38 -13.95 -5.92 -18.79
N VAL A 39 -14.24 -6.78 -17.83
CA VAL A 39 -13.79 -6.62 -16.46
C VAL A 39 -12.44 -7.31 -16.33
N ILE A 40 -11.46 -6.59 -15.82
CA ILE A 40 -10.12 -7.07 -15.45
C ILE A 40 -9.99 -7.01 -13.95
N LYS A 41 -9.28 -7.96 -13.36
CA LYS A 41 -9.07 -8.05 -11.92
C LYS A 41 -7.58 -8.04 -11.60
N ALA A 42 -7.17 -7.13 -10.72
CA ALA A 42 -5.81 -7.04 -10.20
C ALA A 42 -5.71 -7.88 -8.92
N ILE A 43 -4.85 -8.90 -8.95
CA ILE A 43 -4.79 -9.90 -7.88
C ILE A 43 -3.34 -10.14 -7.44
N ASP A 44 -3.12 -9.90 -6.16
CA ASP A 44 -2.08 -10.45 -5.27
C ASP A 44 -2.77 -11.19 -4.10
N GLY A 45 -3.38 -10.52 -3.04
CA GLY A 45 -4.82 -10.43 -2.79
C GLY A 45 -5.55 -9.58 -3.85
N TYR A 46 -6.70 -9.04 -3.48
CA TYR A 46 -7.32 -8.06 -4.37
C TYR A 46 -6.69 -6.69 -4.12
N LEU A 47 -6.10 -6.11 -5.17
CA LEU A 47 -5.50 -4.77 -5.08
C LEU A 47 -6.57 -3.72 -5.27
N VAL A 48 -6.86 -2.98 -4.20
CA VAL A 48 -7.93 -1.98 -4.13
C VAL A 48 -7.35 -0.58 -4.23
N GLY A 49 -7.92 0.27 -5.08
CA GLY A 49 -7.44 1.63 -5.30
C GLY A 49 -6.20 1.71 -6.20
N ALA A 50 -5.83 0.64 -6.90
CA ALA A 50 -4.70 0.65 -7.84
C ALA A 50 -5.03 1.42 -9.12
N GLU A 51 -4.03 2.10 -9.66
CA GLU A 51 -4.12 2.77 -10.95
C GLU A 51 -4.06 1.77 -12.10
N VAL A 52 -4.79 2.06 -13.17
CA VAL A 52 -4.93 1.18 -14.34
C VAL A 52 -4.51 1.92 -15.60
N TYR A 53 -3.63 1.32 -16.36
CA TYR A 53 -3.14 1.85 -17.63
C TYR A 53 -3.41 0.85 -18.74
N VAL A 54 -3.89 1.34 -19.88
CA VAL A 54 -4.03 0.53 -21.10
C VAL A 54 -2.85 0.87 -21.99
N ASP A 55 -1.89 -0.02 -22.10
CA ASP A 55 -0.65 0.18 -22.88
C ASP A 55 -0.94 0.11 -24.38
N ARG A 56 -1.51 1.20 -24.93
CA ARG A 56 -1.94 1.30 -26.33
C ARG A 56 -0.77 1.37 -27.30
N ASN A 57 0.35 1.90 -26.84
CA ASN A 57 1.58 2.01 -27.65
C ASN A 57 2.48 0.77 -27.52
N LYS A 58 2.18 -0.15 -26.59
CA LYS A 58 2.88 -1.43 -26.34
C LYS A 58 4.36 -1.25 -25.98
N ASN A 59 4.66 -0.20 -25.19
CA ASN A 59 6.02 0.07 -24.74
C ASN A 59 6.33 -0.51 -23.35
N GLY A 60 5.34 -1.07 -22.65
CA GLY A 60 5.49 -1.64 -21.30
C GLY A 60 5.67 -0.58 -20.21
N ILE A 61 5.27 0.67 -20.46
CA ILE A 61 5.41 1.80 -19.53
C ILE A 61 4.01 2.32 -19.16
N ALA A 62 3.79 2.61 -17.88
CA ALA A 62 2.56 3.24 -17.40
C ALA A 62 2.53 4.74 -17.75
N ASP A 63 2.27 5.06 -19.02
CA ASP A 63 2.25 6.43 -19.51
C ASP A 63 1.00 7.20 -19.04
N SER A 64 1.18 8.44 -18.60
CA SER A 64 0.07 9.26 -18.06
C SER A 64 -1.10 9.44 -19.04
N GLY A 65 -0.85 9.42 -20.35
CA GLY A 65 -1.87 9.48 -21.40
C GLY A 65 -2.69 8.20 -21.58
N GLU A 66 -2.29 7.12 -20.96
CA GLU A 66 -2.90 5.77 -21.05
C GLU A 66 -3.63 5.35 -19.76
N LYS A 67 -3.51 6.19 -18.72
CA LYS A 67 -4.18 6.00 -17.44
C LYS A 67 -5.70 6.10 -17.61
N LEU A 68 -6.42 5.14 -17.03
CA LEU A 68 -7.86 5.23 -16.87
C LEU A 68 -8.22 6.16 -15.70
N SER A 69 -9.41 6.77 -15.77
CA SER A 69 -9.94 7.55 -14.64
C SER A 69 -10.45 6.69 -13.49
N ALA A 70 -10.78 5.42 -13.77
CA ALA A 70 -11.23 4.47 -12.77
C ALA A 70 -10.03 3.78 -12.14
N LEU A 71 -10.09 3.62 -10.82
CA LEU A 71 -9.21 2.76 -10.04
C LEU A 71 -9.83 1.38 -9.88
N THR A 72 -9.07 0.40 -9.42
CA THR A 72 -9.61 -0.91 -9.04
C THR A 72 -10.53 -0.79 -7.81
N ASP A 73 -11.62 -1.52 -7.83
CA ASP A 73 -12.63 -1.51 -6.75
C ASP A 73 -12.27 -2.46 -5.58
N ALA A 74 -13.18 -2.61 -4.60
CA ALA A 74 -13.02 -3.48 -3.43
C ALA A 74 -12.80 -4.97 -3.75
N LYS A 75 -12.94 -5.38 -5.01
CA LYS A 75 -12.65 -6.75 -5.50
C LYS A 75 -11.45 -6.79 -6.45
N GLY A 76 -10.70 -5.69 -6.53
CA GLY A 76 -9.63 -5.53 -7.49
C GLY A 76 -10.12 -5.36 -8.94
N GLU A 77 -11.43 -5.11 -9.16
CA GLU A 77 -12.04 -5.09 -10.49
C GLU A 77 -12.00 -3.69 -11.12
N VAL A 78 -11.77 -3.65 -12.42
CA VAL A 78 -11.91 -2.47 -13.25
C VAL A 78 -12.50 -2.84 -14.60
N THR A 79 -13.35 -1.99 -15.15
CA THR A 79 -13.90 -2.17 -16.50
C THR A 79 -13.07 -1.43 -17.51
N ILE A 80 -12.60 -2.13 -18.55
CA ILE A 80 -11.94 -1.53 -19.71
C ILE A 80 -12.88 -1.56 -20.92
N SER A 81 -12.76 -0.57 -21.78
CA SER A 81 -13.61 -0.48 -22.98
C SER A 81 -13.33 -1.62 -23.94
N ALA A 82 -14.35 -2.01 -24.72
CA ALA A 82 -14.23 -2.99 -25.79
C ALA A 82 -13.06 -2.72 -26.75
N ALA A 83 -12.80 -1.44 -27.04
CA ALA A 83 -11.69 -1.02 -27.90
C ALA A 83 -10.31 -1.25 -27.26
N ASP A 84 -10.25 -1.25 -25.93
CA ASP A 84 -9.02 -1.36 -25.16
C ASP A 84 -8.61 -2.82 -24.87
N THR A 85 -9.53 -3.79 -25.03
CA THR A 85 -9.25 -5.22 -24.77
C THR A 85 -8.15 -5.85 -25.64
N GLN A 86 -7.77 -5.17 -26.74
CA GLN A 86 -6.71 -5.60 -27.65
C GLN A 86 -5.29 -5.14 -27.24
N PHE A 87 -5.17 -4.43 -26.11
CA PHE A 87 -3.91 -3.91 -25.61
C PHE A 87 -3.55 -4.57 -24.27
N PRO A 88 -2.26 -4.64 -23.93
CA PRO A 88 -1.81 -4.99 -22.60
C PRO A 88 -2.37 -4.03 -21.54
N VAL A 89 -2.49 -4.51 -20.31
CA VAL A 89 -2.91 -3.68 -19.18
C VAL A 89 -1.81 -3.68 -18.13
N ILE A 90 -1.51 -2.51 -17.61
CA ILE A 90 -0.60 -2.32 -16.49
C ILE A 90 -1.41 -1.85 -15.28
N ILE A 91 -1.20 -2.50 -14.16
CA ILE A 91 -1.72 -2.10 -12.84
C ILE A 91 -0.56 -1.52 -12.05
N ARG A 92 -0.73 -0.32 -11.53
CA ARG A 92 0.22 0.31 -10.64
C ARG A 92 -0.40 0.41 -9.24
N ALA A 93 0.04 -0.45 -8.36
CA ALA A 93 -0.31 -0.44 -6.95
C ALA A 93 0.65 0.50 -6.23
N ILE A 94 0.12 1.59 -5.66
CA ILE A 94 0.91 2.73 -5.18
C ILE A 94 1.04 2.68 -3.67
N ALA A 95 2.27 2.83 -3.18
CA ALA A 95 2.56 3.00 -1.75
C ALA A 95 1.69 4.13 -1.15
N GLY A 96 1.16 3.91 0.05
CA GLY A 96 0.31 4.87 0.74
C GLY A 96 -1.13 5.01 0.18
N LYS A 97 -1.44 4.45 -1.00
CA LYS A 97 -2.74 4.55 -1.66
C LYS A 97 -3.46 3.22 -1.80
N THR A 98 -2.80 2.29 -2.47
CA THR A 98 -3.36 0.96 -2.75
C THR A 98 -3.26 0.09 -1.51
N TYR A 99 -4.29 -0.69 -1.23
CA TYR A 99 -4.21 -1.75 -0.22
C TYR A 99 -4.55 -3.10 -0.83
N ASP A 100 -3.97 -4.13 -0.22
CA ASP A 100 -4.19 -5.52 -0.56
C ASP A 100 -5.14 -6.13 0.47
N THR A 101 -6.16 -6.87 0.01
CA THR A 101 -7.13 -7.51 0.92
C THR A 101 -6.54 -8.60 1.81
N ASP A 102 -5.34 -9.07 1.48
CA ASP A 102 -4.59 -10.06 2.29
C ASP A 102 -3.81 -9.42 3.45
N LYS A 103 -3.63 -8.12 3.43
CA LYS A 103 -2.77 -7.38 4.36
C LYS A 103 -3.56 -6.29 5.04
N GLY A 104 -3.10 -5.85 6.20
CA GLY A 104 -3.63 -4.65 6.83
C GLY A 104 -2.96 -3.39 6.32
N GLY A 105 -3.72 -2.30 6.26
CA GLY A 105 -3.22 -0.99 5.87
C GLY A 105 -2.90 -0.86 4.38
N ARG A 106 -2.31 0.27 4.03
CA ARG A 106 -1.87 0.58 2.66
C ARG A 106 -0.53 -0.08 2.37
N LEU A 107 -0.24 -0.32 1.09
CA LEU A 107 1.07 -0.79 0.67
C LEU A 107 2.16 0.23 1.04
N THR A 108 3.31 -0.25 1.48
CA THR A 108 4.48 0.58 1.78
C THR A 108 5.42 0.75 0.58
N GLN A 109 5.25 -0.07 -0.44
CA GLN A 109 6.04 -0.04 -1.67
C GLN A 109 5.13 -0.01 -2.89
N THR A 110 5.51 0.78 -3.88
CA THR A 110 4.85 0.79 -5.19
C THR A 110 5.29 -0.42 -5.99
N VAL A 111 4.35 -1.12 -6.62
CA VAL A 111 4.62 -2.24 -7.51
C VAL A 111 3.81 -2.12 -8.79
N GLU A 112 4.44 -2.41 -9.93
CA GLU A 112 3.75 -2.52 -11.21
C GLU A 112 3.60 -3.97 -11.64
N MET A 113 2.40 -4.32 -12.09
CA MET A 113 2.09 -5.60 -12.71
C MET A 113 1.48 -5.42 -14.09
N THR A 114 1.68 -6.39 -14.97
CA THR A 114 1.14 -6.34 -16.33
C THR A 114 0.53 -7.67 -16.76
N ALA A 115 -0.36 -7.58 -17.74
CA ALA A 115 -0.90 -8.73 -18.43
C ALA A 115 -1.09 -8.44 -19.92
N GLU A 116 -0.96 -9.48 -20.75
CA GLU A 116 -1.17 -9.38 -22.18
C GLU A 116 -2.63 -9.03 -22.54
N ALA A 117 -2.81 -8.55 -23.76
CA ALA A 117 -4.11 -8.25 -24.33
C ALA A 117 -5.10 -9.42 -24.20
N GLY A 118 -6.32 -9.12 -23.75
CA GLY A 118 -7.37 -10.11 -23.58
C GLY A 118 -7.32 -10.91 -22.28
N SER A 119 -6.32 -10.68 -21.42
CA SER A 119 -6.28 -11.26 -20.09
C SER A 119 -7.44 -10.73 -19.23
N LYS A 120 -7.97 -11.59 -18.36
CA LYS A 120 -9.01 -11.22 -17.37
C LYS A 120 -8.45 -10.89 -16.01
N VAL A 121 -7.20 -11.24 -15.77
CA VAL A 121 -6.50 -10.98 -14.51
C VAL A 121 -5.14 -10.35 -14.79
N VAL A 122 -4.71 -9.50 -13.88
CA VAL A 122 -3.34 -8.99 -13.81
C VAL A 122 -2.78 -9.45 -12.47
N THR A 123 -1.73 -10.26 -12.53
CA THR A 123 -1.16 -10.96 -11.37
C THR A 123 0.37 -10.94 -11.44
N PRO A 124 1.08 -11.30 -10.36
CA PRO A 124 2.52 -11.54 -10.42
C PRO A 124 2.91 -12.56 -11.50
N PHE A 125 2.06 -13.57 -11.74
CA PHE A 125 2.33 -14.58 -12.78
C PHE A 125 2.16 -14.04 -14.20
N THR A 126 1.13 -13.23 -14.47
CA THR A 126 0.99 -12.58 -15.79
C THR A 126 2.15 -11.63 -16.06
N THR A 127 2.61 -10.95 -15.01
CA THR A 127 3.77 -10.06 -15.07
C THR A 127 5.05 -10.84 -15.37
N LEU A 128 5.29 -11.92 -14.64
CA LEU A 128 6.46 -12.77 -14.86
C LEU A 128 6.44 -13.40 -16.27
N ALA A 129 5.27 -13.84 -16.75
CA ALA A 129 5.10 -14.36 -18.11
C ALA A 129 5.46 -13.30 -19.16
N ALA A 130 4.96 -12.07 -19.00
CA ALA A 130 5.25 -10.96 -19.91
C ALA A 130 6.74 -10.59 -19.92
N ILE A 131 7.37 -10.49 -18.76
CA ILE A 131 8.79 -10.16 -18.59
C ILE A 131 9.68 -11.23 -19.24
N GLU A 132 9.34 -12.51 -19.04
CA GLU A 132 10.07 -13.66 -19.59
C GLU A 132 9.73 -13.96 -21.06
N ASN A 133 8.80 -13.22 -21.63
CA ASN A 133 8.24 -13.47 -22.98
C ASN A 133 7.74 -14.93 -23.15
N LEU A 134 7.03 -15.40 -22.13
CA LEU A 134 6.37 -16.71 -22.09
C LEU A 134 4.86 -16.54 -22.11
N SER A 135 4.15 -17.51 -22.66
CA SER A 135 2.71 -17.65 -22.40
C SER A 135 2.47 -18.17 -20.98
N LEU A 136 1.28 -17.94 -20.42
CA LEU A 136 0.92 -18.48 -19.10
C LEU A 136 1.02 -20.02 -19.02
N PRO A 137 0.60 -20.82 -20.05
CA PRO A 137 0.84 -22.26 -20.06
C PRO A 137 2.33 -22.65 -20.00
N GLU A 138 3.20 -21.92 -20.71
CA GLU A 138 4.64 -22.15 -20.65
C GLU A 138 5.24 -21.82 -19.29
N LEU A 139 4.79 -20.71 -18.68
CA LEU A 139 5.18 -20.35 -17.32
C LEU A 139 4.69 -21.38 -16.30
N ALA A 140 3.42 -21.81 -16.39
CA ALA A 140 2.84 -22.85 -15.54
C ALA A 140 3.67 -24.14 -15.58
N ALA A 141 4.03 -24.59 -16.78
CA ALA A 141 4.88 -25.77 -16.96
C ALA A 141 6.30 -25.57 -16.38
N LYS A 142 6.87 -24.36 -16.53
CA LYS A 142 8.21 -24.02 -16.03
C LYS A 142 8.26 -23.99 -14.50
N LEU A 143 7.19 -23.50 -13.86
CA LEU A 143 7.07 -23.41 -12.40
C LEU A 143 6.41 -24.65 -11.76
N ASN A 144 5.96 -25.60 -12.56
CA ASN A 144 5.18 -26.76 -12.09
C ASN A 144 3.97 -26.35 -11.23
N LEU A 145 3.24 -25.33 -11.70
CA LEU A 145 1.99 -24.83 -11.10
C LEU A 145 0.80 -25.14 -12.03
N PRO A 146 -0.43 -25.30 -11.50
CA PRO A 146 -1.62 -25.56 -12.32
C PRO A 146 -1.99 -24.34 -13.15
N GLU A 147 -2.01 -24.50 -14.49
CA GLU A 147 -2.29 -23.43 -15.46
C GLU A 147 -3.65 -22.74 -15.20
N GLU A 148 -4.69 -23.54 -14.97
CA GLU A 148 -6.05 -23.02 -14.72
C GLU A 148 -6.14 -22.14 -13.47
N VAL A 149 -5.29 -22.38 -12.48
CA VAL A 149 -5.25 -21.58 -11.24
C VAL A 149 -4.46 -20.30 -11.43
N ILE A 150 -3.25 -20.37 -12.02
CA ILE A 150 -2.42 -19.16 -12.22
C ILE A 150 -2.98 -18.18 -13.26
N SER A 151 -3.86 -18.66 -14.17
CA SER A 151 -4.54 -17.84 -15.17
C SER A 151 -5.89 -17.31 -14.73
N GLY A 152 -6.34 -17.70 -13.53
CA GLY A 152 -7.64 -17.39 -12.96
C GLY A 152 -7.57 -16.51 -11.70
N ASP A 153 -8.71 -16.40 -11.03
CA ASP A 153 -8.84 -15.76 -9.73
C ASP A 153 -8.55 -16.80 -8.63
N TYR A 154 -7.27 -16.94 -8.28
CA TYR A 154 -6.85 -17.92 -7.26
C TYR A 154 -7.32 -17.54 -5.84
N VAL A 155 -7.66 -16.27 -5.58
CA VAL A 155 -8.23 -15.84 -4.29
C VAL A 155 -9.67 -16.41 -4.16
N ALA A 156 -10.50 -16.21 -5.18
CA ALA A 156 -11.84 -16.78 -5.20
C ALA A 156 -11.81 -18.31 -5.26
N SER A 157 -10.87 -18.92 -5.97
CA SER A 157 -10.74 -20.37 -6.14
C SER A 157 -10.44 -21.12 -4.83
N LYS A 158 -9.97 -20.43 -3.78
CA LYS A 158 -9.83 -21.03 -2.43
C LYS A 158 -11.17 -21.51 -1.85
N ALA A 159 -12.30 -21.00 -2.32
CA ALA A 159 -13.62 -21.44 -1.91
C ALA A 159 -14.14 -22.68 -2.69
N ASP A 160 -13.48 -23.08 -3.76
CA ASP A 160 -13.81 -24.25 -4.57
C ASP A 160 -13.05 -25.47 -4.03
N THR A 161 -13.79 -26.43 -3.45
CA THR A 161 -13.20 -27.62 -2.80
C THR A 161 -12.35 -28.47 -3.73
N ASP A 162 -12.54 -28.40 -5.03
CA ASP A 162 -11.82 -29.24 -5.99
C ASP A 162 -10.40 -28.71 -6.27
N VAL A 163 -10.17 -27.41 -6.09
CA VAL A 163 -8.90 -26.73 -6.38
C VAL A 163 -8.39 -25.87 -5.21
N ALA A 164 -9.05 -25.91 -4.05
CA ALA A 164 -8.73 -25.04 -2.91
C ALA A 164 -7.27 -25.09 -2.46
N GLU A 165 -6.69 -26.27 -2.37
CA GLU A 165 -5.30 -26.44 -1.91
C GLU A 165 -4.30 -25.94 -2.95
N GLU A 166 -4.55 -26.17 -4.24
CA GLU A 166 -3.75 -25.61 -5.33
C GLU A 166 -3.87 -24.07 -5.35
N ALA A 167 -5.09 -23.56 -5.12
CA ALA A 167 -5.33 -22.11 -5.08
C ALA A 167 -4.62 -21.44 -3.90
N LYS A 168 -4.64 -22.06 -2.71
CA LYS A 168 -3.85 -21.58 -1.56
C LYS A 168 -2.36 -21.57 -1.85
N LYS A 169 -1.82 -22.66 -2.45
CA LYS A 169 -0.41 -22.72 -2.84
C LYS A 169 -0.05 -21.62 -3.84
N VAL A 170 -0.84 -21.48 -4.90
CA VAL A 170 -0.62 -20.45 -5.93
C VAL A 170 -0.67 -19.07 -5.31
N HIS A 171 -1.62 -18.81 -4.42
CA HIS A 171 -1.74 -17.52 -3.73
C HIS A 171 -0.53 -17.22 -2.83
N ALA A 172 -0.04 -18.19 -2.04
CA ALA A 172 1.17 -18.02 -1.23
C ALA A 172 2.41 -17.73 -2.09
N VAL A 173 2.51 -18.36 -3.27
CA VAL A 173 3.58 -18.06 -4.24
C VAL A 173 3.41 -16.67 -4.84
N ALA A 174 2.18 -16.27 -5.21
CA ALA A 174 1.89 -14.95 -5.80
C ALA A 174 2.32 -13.82 -4.86
N ARG A 175 1.80 -13.82 -3.61
CA ARG A 175 2.11 -12.78 -2.62
C ARG A 175 3.60 -12.65 -2.29
N SER A 176 4.32 -13.79 -2.32
CA SER A 176 5.77 -13.81 -2.12
C SER A 176 6.52 -13.28 -3.35
N LEU A 177 6.03 -13.59 -4.56
CA LEU A 177 6.61 -13.09 -5.80
C LEU A 177 6.40 -11.58 -5.95
N THR A 178 5.29 -11.04 -5.48
CA THR A 178 5.02 -9.59 -5.50
C THR A 178 6.09 -8.79 -4.76
N LEU A 179 6.65 -9.32 -3.67
CA LEU A 179 7.74 -8.65 -2.93
C LEU A 179 9.02 -8.49 -3.77
N GLU A 180 9.16 -9.29 -4.84
CA GLU A 180 10.33 -9.31 -5.71
C GLU A 180 10.12 -8.51 -7.01
N LEU A 181 8.92 -7.98 -7.23
CA LEU A 181 8.63 -7.10 -8.37
C LEU A 181 9.09 -5.67 -8.08
N GLY A 182 9.55 -4.97 -9.12
CA GLY A 182 9.96 -3.58 -9.03
C GLY A 182 8.81 -2.59 -9.04
N SER A 183 9.11 -1.35 -8.73
CA SER A 183 8.16 -0.21 -8.79
C SER A 183 7.75 0.12 -10.23
N THR A 184 8.47 -0.38 -11.22
CA THR A 184 8.14 -0.31 -12.64
C THR A 184 8.36 -1.67 -13.33
N ILE A 185 7.65 -1.90 -14.44
CA ILE A 185 7.85 -3.09 -15.26
C ILE A 185 9.31 -3.19 -15.74
N SER A 186 9.93 -2.06 -16.07
CA SER A 186 11.34 -2.03 -16.51
C SER A 186 12.31 -2.49 -15.41
N GLU A 187 12.07 -2.14 -14.16
CA GLU A 187 12.88 -2.63 -13.02
C GLU A 187 12.75 -4.14 -12.87
N SER A 188 11.51 -4.65 -12.87
CA SER A 188 11.25 -6.10 -12.84
C SER A 188 11.90 -6.82 -14.02
N GLN A 189 11.87 -6.23 -15.22
CA GLN A 189 12.48 -6.79 -16.43
C GLN A 189 14.01 -6.86 -16.35
N ASN A 190 14.66 -5.89 -15.71
CA ASN A 190 16.10 -5.90 -15.50
C ASN A 190 16.57 -7.05 -14.58
N GLU A 191 15.67 -7.58 -13.76
CA GLU A 191 15.92 -8.67 -12.82
C GLU A 191 15.31 -10.01 -13.30
N SER A 192 14.82 -10.11 -14.55
CA SER A 192 14.06 -11.25 -15.06
C SER A 192 14.73 -12.60 -14.82
N ASP A 193 16.03 -12.73 -15.14
CA ASP A 193 16.81 -13.97 -14.94
C ASP A 193 16.78 -14.45 -13.47
N LYS A 194 16.67 -13.52 -12.51
CA LYS A 194 16.58 -13.83 -11.09
C LYS A 194 15.16 -14.18 -10.67
N LEU A 195 14.14 -13.53 -11.25
CA LEU A 195 12.73 -13.72 -10.85
C LEU A 195 12.26 -15.18 -11.04
N ILE A 196 12.64 -15.84 -12.12
CA ILE A 196 12.32 -17.27 -12.32
C ILE A 196 13.03 -18.15 -11.25
N THR A 197 14.28 -17.84 -10.94
CA THR A 197 15.02 -18.58 -9.90
C THR A 197 14.35 -18.37 -8.55
N LYS A 198 14.08 -17.12 -8.18
CA LYS A 198 13.37 -16.77 -6.95
C LYS A 198 11.98 -17.42 -6.87
N SER A 199 11.22 -17.45 -7.98
CA SER A 199 9.93 -18.14 -8.02
C SER A 199 10.04 -19.62 -7.67
N ASN A 200 11.06 -20.32 -8.18
CA ASN A 200 11.29 -21.72 -7.84
C ASN A 200 11.73 -21.92 -6.38
N ASP A 201 12.54 -20.99 -5.85
CA ASP A 201 12.94 -21.02 -4.44
C ASP A 201 11.73 -20.75 -3.52
N ILE A 202 10.88 -19.79 -3.86
CA ILE A 202 9.59 -19.54 -3.17
C ILE A 202 8.75 -20.82 -3.16
N ILE A 203 8.54 -21.45 -4.33
CA ILE A 203 7.75 -22.68 -4.45
C ILE A 203 8.33 -23.78 -3.55
N THR A 204 9.66 -23.92 -3.49
CA THR A 204 10.33 -24.91 -2.66
C THR A 204 10.05 -24.70 -1.17
N VAL A 205 10.07 -23.44 -0.71
CA VAL A 205 9.75 -23.12 0.70
C VAL A 205 8.27 -23.31 0.97
N VAL A 206 7.36 -22.91 0.05
CA VAL A 206 5.91 -23.16 0.16
C VAL A 206 5.62 -24.66 0.21
N ASP A 207 6.27 -25.49 -0.62
CA ASP A 207 6.12 -26.94 -0.57
C ASP A 207 6.63 -27.54 0.76
N THR A 208 7.63 -26.92 1.37
CA THR A 208 8.11 -27.30 2.70
C THR A 208 7.05 -26.95 3.76
N ALA A 209 6.44 -25.77 3.69
CA ALA A 209 5.35 -25.38 4.60
C ALA A 209 4.15 -26.33 4.49
N ILE A 210 3.77 -26.74 3.28
CA ILE A 210 2.72 -27.75 3.05
C ILE A 210 3.08 -29.06 3.76
N ASN A 211 4.31 -29.55 3.60
CA ASN A 211 4.75 -30.80 4.23
C ASN A 211 4.79 -30.71 5.76
N ASN A 212 5.00 -29.53 6.32
CA ASN A 212 4.95 -29.27 7.75
C ASN A 212 3.51 -29.19 8.29
N GLY A 213 2.52 -28.98 7.41
CA GLY A 213 1.12 -28.77 7.77
C GLY A 213 0.83 -27.33 8.18
N ASP A 214 1.61 -26.37 7.68
CA ASP A 214 1.40 -24.95 7.94
C ASP A 214 0.16 -24.45 7.16
N GLU A 215 -0.56 -23.48 7.73
CA GLU A 215 -1.68 -22.83 7.04
C GLU A 215 -1.14 -21.89 5.95
N LEU A 216 -1.43 -22.20 4.69
CA LEU A 216 -0.86 -21.48 3.55
C LEU A 216 -1.32 -20.01 3.43
N ASP A 217 -2.42 -19.65 4.06
CA ASP A 217 -2.87 -18.26 4.13
C ASP A 217 -1.95 -17.41 5.02
N ASP A 218 -1.17 -18.04 5.91
CA ASP A 218 -0.19 -17.39 6.79
C ASP A 218 1.26 -17.50 6.25
N VAL A 219 1.45 -18.05 5.04
CA VAL A 219 2.78 -18.25 4.46
C VAL A 219 3.16 -17.08 3.56
N LEU A 220 4.23 -16.38 3.93
CA LEU A 220 4.89 -15.34 3.13
C LEU A 220 6.39 -15.65 3.08
N ILE A 221 6.97 -15.62 1.88
CA ILE A 221 8.40 -15.90 1.68
C ILE A 221 9.12 -14.61 1.27
N SER A 222 10.28 -14.39 1.86
CA SER A 222 11.18 -13.30 1.51
C SER A 222 12.60 -13.81 1.37
N PHE A 223 13.46 -12.99 0.77
CA PHE A 223 14.89 -13.27 0.60
C PHE A 223 15.72 -12.39 1.52
N ASP A 224 16.73 -12.99 2.13
CA ASP A 224 17.75 -12.25 2.87
C ASP A 224 18.81 -11.65 1.95
N ASP A 225 19.74 -10.87 2.51
CA ASP A 225 20.86 -10.25 1.78
C ASP A 225 21.78 -11.27 1.09
N SER A 226 21.75 -12.54 1.50
CA SER A 226 22.50 -13.63 0.86
C SER A 226 21.76 -14.24 -0.33
N GLY A 227 20.49 -13.86 -0.54
CA GLY A 227 19.60 -14.42 -1.54
C GLY A 227 18.96 -15.75 -1.13
N SER A 228 18.90 -16.05 0.17
CA SER A 228 18.26 -17.27 0.69
C SER A 228 16.79 -17.01 1.00
N ALA A 229 15.90 -17.83 0.41
CA ALA A 229 14.45 -17.76 0.66
C ALA A 229 14.10 -18.34 2.03
N SER A 230 13.28 -17.64 2.79
CA SER A 230 12.73 -18.12 4.07
C SER A 230 11.34 -17.56 4.34
N GLN A 231 10.55 -18.30 5.12
CA GLN A 231 9.25 -17.81 5.57
C GLN A 231 9.43 -16.67 6.57
N ILE A 232 8.68 -15.61 6.36
CA ILE A 232 8.56 -14.48 7.28
C ILE A 232 7.10 -14.38 7.77
N PRO A 233 6.84 -13.69 8.91
CA PRO A 233 5.48 -13.43 9.36
C PRO A 233 4.68 -12.65 8.31
N MET A 234 3.39 -12.97 8.16
CA MET A 234 2.47 -12.12 7.39
C MET A 234 2.33 -10.76 8.09
N PRO A 235 2.24 -9.66 7.32
CA PRO A 235 1.82 -8.38 7.88
C PRO A 235 0.46 -8.53 8.57
N PRO A 236 0.29 -7.96 9.78
CA PRO A 236 -0.97 -8.08 10.50
C PRO A 236 -2.10 -7.34 9.77
N THR A 237 -3.33 -7.79 9.93
CA THR A 237 -4.50 -6.98 9.61
C THR A 237 -4.59 -5.78 10.55
N VAL A 238 -5.39 -4.74 10.19
CA VAL A 238 -5.60 -3.58 11.08
C VAL A 238 -6.05 -4.02 12.47
N LYS A 239 -6.96 -4.99 12.54
CA LYS A 239 -7.43 -5.52 13.83
C LYS A 239 -6.32 -6.18 14.63
N GLU A 240 -5.53 -7.05 14.03
CA GLU A 240 -4.42 -7.75 14.69
C GLU A 240 -3.31 -6.78 15.11
N HIS A 241 -3.09 -5.74 14.29
CA HIS A 241 -2.10 -4.71 14.60
C HIS A 241 -2.45 -3.94 15.87
N PHE A 242 -3.71 -3.56 16.03
CA PHE A 242 -4.15 -2.72 17.16
C PHE A 242 -4.59 -3.51 18.39
N THR A 243 -5.29 -4.64 18.23
CA THR A 243 -5.92 -5.36 19.35
C THR A 243 -4.93 -5.83 20.40
N GLY A 244 -5.22 -5.49 21.66
CA GLY A 244 -4.42 -5.89 22.83
C GLY A 244 -3.15 -5.06 23.02
N LYS A 245 -2.93 -4.03 22.20
CA LYS A 245 -1.77 -3.16 22.27
C LYS A 245 -2.13 -1.79 22.82
N THR A 246 -1.10 -1.12 23.32
CA THR A 246 -1.15 0.25 23.81
C THR A 246 -0.25 1.12 22.95
N PHE A 247 -0.77 2.22 22.49
CA PHE A 247 -0.06 3.17 21.65
C PHE A 247 0.04 4.54 22.30
N TYR A 248 1.15 5.20 22.06
CA TYR A 248 1.30 6.64 22.26
C TYR A 248 0.89 7.33 20.98
N SER A 249 0.02 8.34 21.07
CA SER A 249 -0.51 9.04 19.90
C SER A 249 -0.15 10.50 19.88
N VAL A 250 0.06 11.04 18.69
CA VAL A 250 0.24 12.47 18.43
C VAL A 250 -0.78 12.87 17.37
N SER A 251 -1.64 13.82 17.70
CA SER A 251 -2.60 14.39 16.76
C SER A 251 -2.08 15.68 16.14
N THR A 252 -2.47 15.95 14.89
CA THR A 252 -2.15 17.20 14.19
C THR A 252 -3.19 18.31 14.44
N ASN A 253 -4.06 18.15 15.41
CA ASN A 253 -5.18 19.04 15.64
C ASN A 253 -4.76 20.51 15.86
N GLU A 254 -5.39 21.45 15.10
CA GLU A 254 -5.34 22.91 15.26
C GLU A 254 -3.95 23.59 15.17
N SER A 255 -3.10 23.18 14.26
CA SER A 255 -1.73 23.63 14.06
C SER A 255 -0.66 22.99 14.95
N TYR A 256 0.32 22.39 14.28
CA TYR A 256 1.47 21.69 14.84
C TYR A 256 1.13 20.45 15.69
N PHE A 257 2.03 19.49 15.70
CA PHE A 257 1.99 18.38 16.62
C PHE A 257 2.06 18.92 18.05
N LYS A 258 0.88 19.16 18.65
CA LYS A 258 0.82 19.63 20.03
C LYS A 258 0.90 18.46 20.98
N ARG A 259 1.73 18.60 21.99
CA ARG A 259 1.83 17.67 23.09
C ARG A 259 0.55 17.59 23.93
N GLU A 260 -0.30 18.61 23.90
CA GLU A 260 -1.60 18.64 24.57
C GLU A 260 -2.59 17.59 24.06
N GLY A 261 -2.26 16.92 22.95
CA GLY A 261 -3.03 15.81 22.38
C GLY A 261 -2.34 14.46 22.47
N LEU A 262 -1.25 14.32 23.27
CA LEU A 262 -0.65 13.03 23.53
C LEU A 262 -1.59 12.21 24.41
N VAL A 263 -2.18 11.19 23.82
CA VAL A 263 -3.03 10.23 24.50
C VAL A 263 -2.37 8.88 24.41
N THR A 264 -2.32 8.18 25.53
CA THR A 264 -2.00 6.75 25.53
C THR A 264 -3.30 6.00 25.29
N ALA A 265 -3.41 5.28 24.18
CA ALA A 265 -4.61 4.56 23.80
C ALA A 265 -4.38 3.06 23.80
N THR A 266 -5.24 2.30 24.48
CA THR A 266 -5.26 0.84 24.43
C THR A 266 -6.43 0.38 23.59
N PHE A 267 -6.16 -0.46 22.59
CA PHE A 267 -7.15 -1.01 21.68
C PHE A 267 -7.56 -2.41 22.12
N THR A 268 -8.87 -2.65 22.14
CA THR A 268 -9.47 -3.98 22.37
C THR A 268 -10.12 -4.50 21.09
N ASP A 269 -10.79 -5.63 21.14
CA ASP A 269 -11.55 -6.17 19.99
C ASP A 269 -12.67 -5.24 19.52
N THR A 270 -13.21 -4.38 20.39
CA THR A 270 -14.45 -3.62 20.16
C THR A 270 -14.40 -2.19 20.67
N GLU A 271 -13.34 -1.78 21.36
CA GLU A 271 -13.27 -0.47 22.03
C GLU A 271 -11.83 0.08 21.98
N VAL A 272 -11.71 1.40 22.03
CA VAL A 272 -10.47 2.12 22.34
C VAL A 272 -10.62 2.73 23.72
N HIS A 273 -9.60 2.60 24.54
CA HIS A 273 -9.52 3.15 25.88
C HIS A 273 -8.40 4.17 25.94
N ASP A 274 -8.72 5.42 26.15
CA ASP A 274 -7.74 6.45 26.44
C ASP A 274 -7.32 6.41 27.89
N LEU A 275 -6.02 6.51 28.14
CA LEU A 275 -5.44 6.38 29.45
C LEU A 275 -4.80 7.70 29.91
N ASP A 276 -4.91 8.00 31.20
CA ASP A 276 -4.10 9.04 31.84
C ASP A 276 -2.64 8.55 32.10
N ASP A 277 -1.78 9.44 32.57
CA ASP A 277 -0.36 9.16 32.88
C ASP A 277 -0.16 8.02 33.91
N ASN A 278 -1.20 7.63 34.62
CA ASN A 278 -1.18 6.53 35.59
C ASN A 278 -1.73 5.21 34.99
N GLY A 279 -2.09 5.21 33.71
CA GLY A 279 -2.69 4.09 33.03
C GLY A 279 -4.15 3.84 33.38
N LYS A 280 -4.85 4.84 33.93
CA LYS A 280 -6.27 4.76 34.22
C LYS A 280 -7.07 5.22 33.01
N VAL A 281 -8.09 4.44 32.64
CA VAL A 281 -9.01 4.79 31.57
C VAL A 281 -9.76 6.07 31.93
N ILE A 282 -9.66 7.08 31.04
CA ILE A 282 -10.34 8.38 31.15
C ILE A 282 -11.48 8.50 30.17
N GLU A 283 -11.41 7.81 29.03
CA GLU A 283 -12.44 7.77 28.01
C GLU A 283 -12.46 6.40 27.31
N GLU A 284 -13.62 5.97 26.84
CA GLU A 284 -13.84 4.70 26.11
C GLU A 284 -14.78 4.96 24.95
N TRP A 285 -14.41 4.44 23.77
CA TRP A 285 -15.27 4.51 22.59
C TRP A 285 -15.39 3.16 21.89
N PRO A 286 -16.60 2.77 21.50
CA PRO A 286 -16.80 1.55 20.73
C PRO A 286 -16.25 1.73 19.30
N ILE A 287 -15.58 0.71 18.81
CA ILE A 287 -15.08 0.64 17.44
C ILE A 287 -15.48 -0.67 16.76
N THR A 288 -15.48 -0.63 15.42
CA THR A 288 -15.59 -1.82 14.56
C THR A 288 -14.48 -1.76 13.54
N TYR A 289 -13.58 -2.72 13.56
CA TYR A 289 -12.48 -2.82 12.58
C TYR A 289 -13.03 -3.05 11.17
N THR A 290 -12.34 -2.45 10.20
CA THR A 290 -12.53 -2.65 8.76
C THR A 290 -11.21 -3.10 8.15
N THR A 291 -11.16 -3.37 6.85
CA THR A 291 -9.92 -3.76 6.15
C THR A 291 -8.85 -2.66 6.23
N ASN A 292 -9.26 -1.38 6.19
CA ASN A 292 -8.34 -0.24 6.10
C ASN A 292 -8.43 0.73 7.30
N GLY A 293 -9.07 0.34 8.40
CA GLY A 293 -9.22 1.23 9.53
C GLY A 293 -10.19 0.70 10.58
N PHE A 294 -10.81 1.61 11.30
CA PHE A 294 -11.86 1.30 12.28
C PHE A 294 -12.94 2.40 12.31
N LYS A 295 -14.18 1.97 12.53
CA LYS A 295 -15.34 2.88 12.66
C LYS A 295 -15.62 3.11 14.11
N GLY A 296 -15.61 4.39 14.52
CA GLY A 296 -16.16 4.87 15.78
C GLY A 296 -17.56 5.48 15.59
N GLY A 297 -18.05 6.19 16.63
CA GLY A 297 -19.37 6.84 16.61
C GLY A 297 -19.51 7.90 15.52
N ASP A 298 -18.44 8.57 15.16
CA ASP A 298 -18.45 9.76 14.29
C ASP A 298 -18.03 9.44 12.83
N GLY A 299 -17.50 8.25 12.56
CA GLY A 299 -17.13 7.87 11.19
C GLY A 299 -16.11 6.77 11.09
N LEU A 300 -15.40 6.76 9.96
CA LEU A 300 -14.29 5.86 9.66
C LEU A 300 -12.97 6.60 9.88
N ASP A 301 -12.14 6.05 10.75
CA ASP A 301 -10.74 6.41 10.88
C ASP A 301 -9.93 5.50 9.97
N GLU A 302 -9.27 6.08 8.96
CA GLU A 302 -8.55 5.32 7.93
C GLU A 302 -7.07 5.19 8.23
N VAL A 303 -6.57 3.96 8.27
CA VAL A 303 -5.14 3.66 8.35
C VAL A 303 -4.53 3.88 6.97
N ILE A 304 -3.71 4.92 6.81
CA ILE A 304 -3.05 5.23 5.56
C ILE A 304 -1.60 4.72 5.49
N TYR A 305 -1.00 4.42 6.64
CA TYR A 305 0.30 3.76 6.76
C TYR A 305 0.31 2.88 8.01
N MET A 306 0.89 1.69 7.92
CA MET A 306 0.99 0.75 9.04
C MET A 306 2.30 -0.04 8.96
N SER A 307 3.05 -0.02 10.05
CA SER A 307 4.22 -0.87 10.28
C SER A 307 4.24 -1.33 11.73
N ASP A 308 5.12 -2.25 12.08
CA ASP A 308 5.20 -2.80 13.45
C ASP A 308 5.41 -1.72 14.53
N ALA A 309 6.09 -0.63 14.19
CA ALA A 309 6.46 0.39 15.17
C ALA A 309 5.73 1.73 14.99
N PHE A 310 5.05 1.94 13.86
CA PHE A 310 4.47 3.24 13.52
C PHE A 310 3.27 3.11 12.60
N THR A 311 2.22 3.86 12.90
CA THR A 311 0.96 3.86 12.14
C THR A 311 0.47 5.29 11.97
N MET A 312 0.01 5.64 10.77
CA MET A 312 -0.62 6.92 10.46
C MET A 312 -2.09 6.67 10.15
N VAL A 313 -2.95 7.43 10.83
CA VAL A 313 -4.41 7.32 10.71
C VAL A 313 -4.98 8.69 10.40
N VAL A 314 -5.83 8.78 9.40
CA VAL A 314 -6.67 9.96 9.14
C VAL A 314 -8.02 9.73 9.81
N THR A 315 -8.36 10.59 10.73
CA THR A 315 -9.62 10.48 11.48
C THR A 315 -10.83 10.90 10.65
N SER A 316 -12.01 10.57 11.11
CA SER A 316 -13.26 11.04 10.52
C SER A 316 -13.42 12.57 10.50
N ASP A 317 -12.68 13.29 11.34
CA ASP A 317 -12.58 14.75 11.34
C ASP A 317 -11.48 15.29 10.42
N ASN A 318 -10.79 14.37 9.72
CA ASN A 318 -9.70 14.62 8.78
C ASN A 318 -8.36 15.02 9.40
N ASP A 319 -8.22 14.96 10.71
CA ASP A 319 -6.95 15.13 11.40
C ASP A 319 -6.04 13.90 11.16
N MET A 320 -4.73 14.11 11.20
CA MET A 320 -3.77 13.02 11.18
C MET A 320 -3.39 12.64 12.60
N ILE A 321 -3.48 11.35 12.92
CA ILE A 321 -2.93 10.79 14.15
C ILE A 321 -1.77 9.86 13.83
N PHE A 322 -0.68 10.02 14.58
CA PHE A 322 0.47 9.14 14.56
C PHE A 322 0.44 8.25 15.79
N TYR A 323 0.45 6.95 15.58
CA TYR A 323 0.49 5.93 16.64
C TYR A 323 1.84 5.24 16.65
N THR A 324 2.43 5.06 17.84
CA THR A 324 3.64 4.27 18.05
C THR A 324 3.57 3.52 19.37
N GLU A 325 4.10 2.30 19.43
CA GLU A 325 4.25 1.55 20.68
C GLU A 325 5.40 2.09 21.56
N THR A 326 6.25 2.95 20.98
CA THR A 326 7.35 3.59 21.72
C THR A 326 6.87 4.85 22.41
N ASP A 327 7.16 4.99 23.69
CA ASP A 327 6.89 6.22 24.45
C ASP A 327 7.53 7.43 23.76
N ILE A 328 6.70 8.33 23.26
CA ILE A 328 7.17 9.51 22.50
C ILE A 328 8.03 10.42 23.35
N ASP A 329 7.80 10.48 24.65
CA ASP A 329 8.53 11.36 25.56
C ASP A 329 9.90 10.82 25.97
N ASN A 330 10.01 9.49 26.09
CA ASN A 330 11.17 8.87 26.71
C ASN A 330 11.76 7.70 25.88
N GLY A 331 11.07 7.25 24.86
CA GLY A 331 11.43 6.02 24.12
C GLY A 331 12.44 6.27 23.00
N PHE A 332 12.51 7.49 22.44
CA PHE A 332 13.46 7.81 21.39
C PHE A 332 14.73 8.44 21.95
N THR A 333 15.86 7.85 21.60
CA THR A 333 17.17 8.35 22.06
C THR A 333 17.67 9.47 21.14
N ALA A 334 17.87 10.67 21.70
CA ALA A 334 18.51 11.77 20.99
C ALA A 334 19.91 11.37 20.50
N LYS A 335 20.26 11.81 19.30
CA LYS A 335 21.58 11.63 18.67
C LYS A 335 22.14 12.99 18.28
N ASP A 336 23.45 13.14 18.37
CA ASP A 336 24.09 14.31 17.84
C ASP A 336 23.95 14.34 16.30
N ALA A 337 23.47 15.46 15.78
CA ALA A 337 23.44 15.73 14.36
C ALA A 337 24.85 15.72 13.77
N THR A 338 25.00 15.16 12.60
CA THR A 338 26.23 15.22 11.80
C THR A 338 25.92 15.69 10.40
N GLU A 339 26.86 16.36 9.73
CA GLU A 339 26.65 16.79 8.35
C GLU A 339 26.28 15.63 7.40
N ALA A 340 26.83 14.44 7.65
CA ALA A 340 26.56 13.24 6.84
C ALA A 340 25.10 12.76 6.94
N MET A 341 24.37 13.16 7.97
CA MET A 341 22.94 12.83 8.09
C MET A 341 22.08 13.62 7.09
N PHE A 342 22.57 14.79 6.64
CA PHE A 342 21.76 15.73 5.87
C PHE A 342 22.33 16.04 4.48
N LYS A 343 23.63 16.25 4.33
CA LYS A 343 24.24 16.64 3.04
C LYS A 343 23.88 15.71 1.90
N GLY A 344 23.33 16.30 0.83
CA GLY A 344 22.91 15.59 -0.37
C GLY A 344 21.62 14.78 -0.22
N LYS A 345 20.95 14.84 0.93
CA LYS A 345 19.68 14.16 1.16
C LYS A 345 18.48 15.07 0.94
N THR A 346 17.35 14.44 0.67
CA THR A 346 16.04 15.08 0.67
C THR A 346 15.20 14.42 1.74
N LEU A 347 14.56 15.19 2.61
CA LEU A 347 13.65 14.73 3.63
C LEU A 347 12.27 15.31 3.37
N TYR A 348 11.24 14.55 3.63
CA TYR A 348 9.83 14.90 3.43
C TYR A 348 9.13 14.84 4.78
N HIS A 349 8.25 15.81 5.02
CA HIS A 349 7.44 15.92 6.22
C HIS A 349 6.01 16.30 5.88
N LEU A 350 5.07 15.64 6.53
CA LEU A 350 3.63 15.93 6.44
C LEU A 350 3.19 16.60 7.72
N TRP A 351 2.50 17.73 7.62
CA TRP A 351 1.97 18.43 8.77
C TRP A 351 0.63 19.09 8.48
N ASP A 352 -0.05 19.54 9.52
CA ASP A 352 -1.27 20.32 9.43
C ASP A 352 -0.95 21.80 9.62
N ASP A 353 -1.06 22.60 8.54
CA ASP A 353 -0.88 24.04 8.56
C ASP A 353 -2.21 24.77 8.80
N SER A 354 -3.15 24.13 9.51
CA SER A 354 -4.40 24.78 9.85
C SER A 354 -4.27 25.69 11.07
N THR A 355 -5.12 26.69 11.11
CA THR A 355 -5.37 27.52 12.30
C THR A 355 -6.79 27.34 12.82
N THR A 356 -7.48 26.31 12.32
CA THR A 356 -8.88 25.99 12.61
C THR A 356 -9.01 24.50 12.85
N SER A 357 -10.18 24.05 13.29
CA SER A 357 -10.50 22.62 13.43
C SER A 357 -10.56 21.84 12.12
N LYS A 358 -10.49 22.50 10.96
CA LYS A 358 -10.41 21.81 9.67
C LYS A 358 -8.96 21.63 9.28
N ALA A 359 -8.52 20.38 9.14
CA ALA A 359 -7.17 20.05 8.72
C ALA A 359 -6.80 20.70 7.38
N ARG A 360 -5.56 21.19 7.29
CA ARG A 360 -4.92 21.71 6.08
C ARG A 360 -3.64 20.92 5.83
N PRO A 361 -3.76 19.74 5.22
CA PRO A 361 -2.57 18.94 4.92
C PRO A 361 -1.54 19.72 4.13
N THR A 362 -0.31 19.75 4.60
CA THR A 362 0.81 20.45 3.97
C THR A 362 2.00 19.51 3.83
N PHE A 363 2.69 19.66 2.71
CA PHE A 363 3.84 18.84 2.32
C PHE A 363 5.12 19.67 2.29
N VAL A 364 6.02 19.39 3.21
CA VAL A 364 7.31 20.09 3.34
C VAL A 364 8.42 19.20 2.79
N THR A 365 9.24 19.75 1.91
CA THR A 365 10.47 19.12 1.41
C THR A 365 11.70 19.90 1.87
N LEU A 366 12.62 19.21 2.52
CA LEU A 366 13.93 19.72 2.90
C LEU A 366 14.98 19.11 1.97
N LYS A 367 15.46 19.86 0.98
CA LYS A 367 16.50 19.40 0.06
C LYS A 367 17.84 20.03 0.40
N PHE A 368 18.68 19.24 1.03
CA PHE A 368 20.01 19.65 1.48
C PHE A 368 21.03 19.61 0.34
N ASP A 369 21.83 20.67 0.18
CA ASP A 369 22.94 20.67 -0.78
C ASP A 369 24.03 19.65 -0.38
N ALA A 370 24.67 19.04 -1.38
CA ALA A 370 25.67 18.01 -1.15
C ALA A 370 27.01 18.53 -0.62
N THR A 371 27.29 19.81 -0.86
CA THR A 371 28.61 20.44 -0.62
C THR A 371 28.54 21.62 0.32
N GLU A 372 27.50 22.43 0.21
CA GLU A 372 27.31 23.64 1.00
C GLU A 372 26.31 23.40 2.15
N ASN A 373 26.39 24.23 3.20
CA ASN A 373 25.46 24.13 4.32
C ASN A 373 24.21 24.98 4.05
N VAL A 374 23.56 24.71 2.92
CA VAL A 374 22.29 25.30 2.53
C VAL A 374 21.23 24.21 2.31
N VAL A 375 20.00 24.56 2.61
CA VAL A 375 18.83 23.71 2.40
C VAL A 375 17.76 24.48 1.64
N ASN A 376 17.17 23.88 0.61
CA ASN A 376 15.95 24.40 0.00
C ASN A 376 14.76 23.82 0.76
N VAL A 377 14.02 24.70 1.43
CA VAL A 377 12.74 24.42 2.06
C VAL A 377 11.66 24.69 1.03
N ILE A 378 10.93 23.65 0.65
CA ILE A 378 9.87 23.72 -0.37
C ILE A 378 8.56 23.40 0.32
N GLU A 379 7.64 24.34 0.29
CA GLU A 379 6.32 24.25 0.90
C GLU A 379 5.30 25.01 0.04
N ASP A 380 4.12 24.46 -0.20
CA ASP A 380 3.05 25.05 -1.03
C ASP A 380 3.52 25.54 -2.41
N GLY A 381 4.53 24.88 -3.00
CA GLY A 381 5.15 25.27 -4.29
C GLY A 381 6.12 26.44 -4.21
N GLU A 382 6.30 27.06 -3.04
CA GLU A 382 7.33 28.05 -2.81
C GLU A 382 8.65 27.39 -2.38
N THR A 383 9.76 27.92 -2.86
CA THR A 383 11.10 27.46 -2.49
C THR A 383 11.83 28.59 -1.77
N ARG A 384 12.26 28.32 -0.55
CA ARG A 384 13.12 29.22 0.23
C ARG A 384 14.46 28.54 0.47
N GLN A 385 15.56 29.18 0.08
CA GLN A 385 16.90 28.72 0.38
C GLN A 385 17.34 29.31 1.72
N GLN A 386 17.75 28.43 2.63
CA GLN A 386 18.15 28.79 3.99
C GLN A 386 19.51 28.18 4.33
N ASP A 387 20.26 28.88 5.18
CA ASP A 387 21.48 28.33 5.77
C ASP A 387 21.11 27.33 6.88
N TRP A 388 21.88 26.27 6.99
CA TRP A 388 21.77 25.36 8.12
C TRP A 388 23.12 25.08 8.76
N SER A 389 23.11 24.70 10.02
CA SER A 389 24.31 24.37 10.78
C SER A 389 24.01 23.32 11.84
N ILE A 390 25.08 22.80 12.45
CA ILE A 390 24.98 21.98 13.65
C ILE A 390 25.41 22.82 14.82
N SER A 391 24.58 22.89 15.87
CA SER A 391 24.88 23.60 17.10
C SER A 391 25.91 22.85 17.97
N ASP A 392 26.50 23.54 18.94
CA ASP A 392 27.39 22.93 19.94
C ASP A 392 26.66 21.85 20.78
N ALA A 393 25.34 21.88 20.82
CA ALA A 393 24.50 20.92 21.50
C ALA A 393 24.15 19.67 20.61
N GLY A 394 24.74 19.55 19.42
CA GLY A 394 24.48 18.44 18.52
C GLY A 394 23.12 18.51 17.83
N GLN A 395 22.53 19.70 17.69
CA GLN A 395 21.23 19.89 17.02
C GLN A 395 21.41 20.46 15.62
N MET A 396 20.55 20.09 14.67
CA MET A 396 20.44 20.76 13.39
C MET A 396 19.64 22.06 13.56
N VAL A 397 20.15 23.13 12.97
CA VAL A 397 19.53 24.47 13.02
C VAL A 397 19.34 24.96 11.59
N ILE A 398 18.10 25.18 11.16
CA ILE A 398 17.77 25.82 9.88
C ILE A 398 17.36 27.26 10.18
N LYS A 399 18.04 28.22 9.54
CA LYS A 399 17.89 29.64 9.85
C LYS A 399 16.62 30.24 9.28
N GLY A 400 15.87 30.97 10.12
CA GLY A 400 14.79 31.86 9.68
C GLY A 400 13.61 31.18 8.99
N VAL A 401 13.33 29.90 9.24
CA VAL A 401 12.26 29.13 8.60
C VAL A 401 10.91 29.32 9.28
N MET A 402 10.90 29.41 10.61
CA MET A 402 9.68 29.51 11.42
C MET A 402 9.31 30.97 11.65
N ASP A 403 8.64 31.59 10.66
CA ASP A 403 8.23 33.01 10.70
C ASP A 403 9.39 33.99 11.01
N GLY A 404 10.62 33.62 10.61
CA GLY A 404 11.84 34.38 10.84
C GLY A 404 12.68 33.86 12.00
N ASP A 405 12.16 32.94 12.80
CA ASP A 405 12.90 32.23 13.83
C ASP A 405 13.63 31.00 13.26
N ASP A 406 14.66 30.56 13.97
CA ASP A 406 15.42 29.37 13.60
C ASP A 406 14.65 28.11 13.96
N TRP A 407 14.58 27.14 13.02
CA TRP A 407 14.07 25.83 13.32
C TRP A 407 15.19 24.94 13.88
N VAL A 408 15.05 24.53 15.12
CA VAL A 408 16.05 23.74 15.85
C VAL A 408 15.49 22.36 16.09
N ILE A 409 16.09 21.34 15.46
CA ILE A 409 15.63 19.96 15.58
C ILE A 409 16.76 19.02 16.02
N GLN A 410 16.42 18.10 16.91
CA GLN A 410 17.31 17.09 17.46
C GLN A 410 17.03 15.75 16.79
N PRO A 411 17.99 15.17 16.04
CA PRO A 411 17.85 13.81 15.52
C PRO A 411 17.63 12.79 16.64
N THR A 412 16.87 11.74 16.35
CA THR A 412 16.69 10.62 17.27
C THR A 412 17.01 9.29 16.58
N THR A 413 16.67 8.19 17.20
CA THR A 413 16.69 6.86 16.57
C THR A 413 15.60 6.78 15.50
N LEU A 414 15.81 5.95 14.48
CA LEU A 414 14.78 5.57 13.51
C LEU A 414 13.58 4.96 14.24
N ILE A 415 12.37 5.29 13.78
CA ILE A 415 11.18 4.62 14.26
C ILE A 415 10.99 3.29 13.50
N ASN A 416 11.30 3.31 12.20
CA ASN A 416 11.37 2.14 11.32
C ASN A 416 12.23 2.50 10.08
N ASP A 417 12.25 1.64 9.07
CA ASP A 417 13.04 1.86 7.84
C ASP A 417 12.53 3.04 7.00
N ASP A 418 11.25 3.41 7.10
CA ASP A 418 10.63 4.48 6.33
C ASP A 418 10.67 5.84 7.03
N PHE A 419 10.68 5.88 8.37
CA PHE A 419 10.54 7.13 9.13
C PHE A 419 11.61 7.33 10.19
N THR A 420 12.06 8.57 10.29
CA THR A 420 12.93 9.08 11.36
C THR A 420 12.17 10.11 12.18
N VAL A 421 12.31 10.05 13.51
CA VAL A 421 11.77 11.05 14.42
C VAL A 421 12.84 12.09 14.72
N PHE A 422 12.44 13.37 14.67
CA PHE A 422 13.20 14.50 15.17
C PHE A 422 12.39 15.19 16.26
N TYR A 423 13.05 15.65 17.29
CA TYR A 423 12.41 16.52 18.30
C TYR A 423 12.68 17.98 17.99
N GLU A 424 11.64 18.80 18.06
CA GLU A 424 11.79 20.25 18.13
C GLU A 424 11.94 20.69 19.58
N GLY A 425 12.86 21.62 19.84
CA GLY A 425 13.07 22.18 21.17
C GLY A 425 14.11 21.44 22.02
N THR A 426 14.30 21.91 23.23
CA THR A 426 15.47 21.55 24.06
C THR A 426 15.14 20.86 25.38
N SER A 427 13.90 20.50 25.66
CA SER A 427 13.50 19.94 26.95
C SER A 427 12.18 19.17 26.89
N ASN A 428 11.62 18.83 28.04
CA ASN A 428 10.44 18.01 28.32
C ASN A 428 9.13 18.42 27.57
N GLU A 429 9.19 19.37 26.66
CA GLU A 429 8.09 19.81 25.81
C GLU A 429 8.44 19.64 24.32
N SER A 430 9.37 18.75 23.99
CA SER A 430 9.79 18.52 22.61
C SER A 430 8.66 18.00 21.77
N ILE A 431 8.41 18.66 20.63
CA ILE A 431 7.41 18.24 19.66
C ILE A 431 8.06 17.22 18.71
N PRO A 432 7.50 16.04 18.52
CA PRO A 432 8.04 15.09 17.56
C PRO A 432 7.64 15.46 16.12
N TYR A 433 8.60 15.41 15.22
CA TYR A 433 8.42 15.51 13.79
C TYR A 433 8.81 14.19 13.12
N PHE A 434 7.99 13.74 12.18
CA PHE A 434 8.20 12.48 11.46
C PHE A 434 8.65 12.79 10.04
N PHE A 435 9.86 12.35 9.68
CA PHE A 435 10.45 12.56 8.36
C PHE A 435 10.68 11.22 7.66
N THR A 436 10.49 11.21 6.35
CA THR A 436 10.92 10.12 5.48
C THR A 436 11.82 10.64 4.38
N ASP A 437 12.72 9.81 3.86
CA ASP A 437 13.48 10.08 2.62
C ASP A 437 12.86 9.38 1.40
N ASN A 438 11.80 8.60 1.60
CA ASN A 438 11.04 7.93 0.55
C ASN A 438 10.01 8.90 -0.06
N GLN A 439 10.35 9.49 -1.22
CA GLN A 439 9.50 10.47 -1.90
C GLN A 439 8.15 9.89 -2.31
N ASP A 440 8.13 8.70 -2.87
CA ASP A 440 6.91 8.09 -3.40
C ASP A 440 5.91 7.81 -2.27
N LEU A 441 6.42 7.31 -1.14
CA LEU A 441 5.61 7.12 0.06
C LEU A 441 5.07 8.46 0.59
N ALA A 442 5.93 9.46 0.75
CA ALA A 442 5.54 10.77 1.27
C ALA A 442 4.47 11.45 0.42
N VAL A 443 4.64 11.45 -0.91
CA VAL A 443 3.65 12.01 -1.85
C VAL A 443 2.34 11.25 -1.77
N SER A 444 2.39 9.92 -1.72
CA SER A 444 1.17 9.10 -1.65
C SER A 444 0.38 9.33 -0.37
N LEU A 445 1.07 9.42 0.77
CA LEU A 445 0.44 9.71 2.08
C LEU A 445 -0.18 11.11 2.10
N TYR A 446 0.53 12.10 1.55
CA TYR A 446 0.00 13.45 1.42
C TYR A 446 -1.25 13.52 0.55
N ASP A 447 -1.21 12.92 -0.63
CA ASP A 447 -2.33 12.91 -1.58
C ASP A 447 -3.56 12.24 -0.96
N GLU A 448 -3.36 11.16 -0.20
CA GLU A 448 -4.45 10.46 0.48
C GLU A 448 -5.05 11.31 1.59
N TRP A 449 -4.23 11.86 2.48
CA TRP A 449 -4.70 12.76 3.53
C TRP A 449 -5.40 13.99 2.94
N TYR A 450 -4.79 14.62 1.93
CA TYR A 450 -5.39 15.76 1.24
C TYR A 450 -6.76 15.42 0.62
N SER A 451 -6.87 14.22 0.04
CA SER A 451 -8.14 13.74 -0.55
C SER A 451 -9.24 13.53 0.51
N LEU A 452 -8.87 13.00 1.67
CA LEU A 452 -9.80 12.78 2.78
C LEU A 452 -10.21 14.11 3.45
N ALA A 453 -9.33 15.12 3.48
CA ALA A 453 -9.54 16.42 4.10
C ALA A 453 -10.37 17.41 3.24
N GLN A 454 -10.78 17.07 2.01
CA GLN A 454 -11.60 17.93 1.14
C GLN A 454 -13.09 17.79 1.43
#